data_325e93c69091fec892f2d69252ed5d26
#
_entry.id   325e93c69091fec892f2d69252ed5d26
#
_cell.length_a   1.000
_cell.length_b   1.000
_cell.length_c   1.000
_cell.angle_alpha   90.00
_cell.angle_beta   90.00
_cell.angle_gamma   90.00
#
_symmetry.space_group_name_H-M   'P 1'
#
loop_
_entity.id
_entity.type
_entity.pdbx_description
1 polymer ?
#
loop_
_entity_poly.entity_id
_entity_poly.type
_entity_poly.pdbx_seq_one_letter_code
_entity_poly.pdbx_strand_id
1 'polypeptide(L)'
;MSKSYDLIVIGAGPGGYVAAIRAAQLGKNVAIVEKQHVGGVCLNVGCIPSKIFLEYGAKMRDINSANNWGIKTNHIDIDVTSLVKRKDQVVKTVTDDVRDALRQHNVDFIEGEAEVLEGLKVQVDQAIYTAKDIILATGTKPFVPPIEGLDKAHFEIADTFFDMEQLPKQLVIIGGGVIASEIASSMADLDVDVTILEKGDSILSSEIKEIRDHLSTYLKQQGVNIITNSETKKVNAKTLEIGGKDGPKEIPYETLLFATGRQPNVHVAKALNLEQNGKCLQVNEHYETSYAHVYAIGDLVPGYQLAHTASAHGKYVAEYIAGKQLETINQEDIPRCIYTRLESASVGLSELQAQEAGYEVEVTTAPFQKNPKAILKGETQGMVKIVANKQDGKILGGFVVGPHATDLISEILGIKVSGGTLNDISRIIQPHPSLSEVIGESTDASFGKAIYQ
;
A
#
# COMPACT_ATOMS: atom_id res chain seq x y z
N MET A 1 -35.32 -19.85 12.01
CA MET A 1 -35.58 -18.40 11.87
C MET A 1 -34.33 -17.77 11.34
N SER A 2 -34.42 -16.96 10.29
CA SER A 2 -33.27 -16.20 9.80
C SER A 2 -32.88 -15.16 10.85
N LYS A 3 -31.58 -15.11 11.23
CA LYS A 3 -31.08 -14.08 12.15
C LYS A 3 -31.01 -12.76 11.40
N SER A 4 -31.46 -11.67 12.03
CA SER A 4 -31.51 -10.33 11.42
C SER A 4 -30.53 -9.40 12.12
N TYR A 5 -29.87 -8.53 11.33
CA TYR A 5 -28.90 -7.56 11.79
C TYR A 5 -29.25 -6.14 11.32
N ASP A 6 -28.71 -5.15 11.99
CA ASP A 6 -28.74 -3.79 11.46
C ASP A 6 -27.75 -3.64 10.31
N LEU A 7 -26.57 -4.31 10.42
CA LEU A 7 -25.52 -4.28 9.41
C LEU A 7 -24.89 -5.66 9.26
N ILE A 8 -24.70 -6.09 8.00
CA ILE A 8 -23.82 -7.20 7.67
C ILE A 8 -22.64 -6.67 6.84
N VAL A 9 -21.41 -6.95 7.28
CA VAL A 9 -20.18 -6.62 6.56
C VAL A 9 -19.63 -7.89 5.91
N ILE A 10 -19.30 -7.83 4.63
CA ILE A 10 -18.77 -8.97 3.88
C ILE A 10 -17.30 -8.75 3.55
N GLY A 11 -16.43 -9.57 4.16
CA GLY A 11 -14.99 -9.46 4.15
C GLY A 11 -14.45 -8.83 5.44
N ALA A 12 -13.49 -9.48 6.08
CA ALA A 12 -12.84 -9.04 7.32
C ALA A 12 -11.44 -8.44 7.07
N GLY A 13 -11.20 -7.83 5.91
CA GLY A 13 -10.03 -7.01 5.64
C GLY A 13 -10.07 -5.66 6.39
N PRO A 14 -9.06 -4.77 6.20
CA PRO A 14 -8.94 -3.50 6.93
C PRO A 14 -10.19 -2.62 6.86
N GLY A 15 -10.87 -2.55 5.72
CA GLY A 15 -12.14 -1.81 5.62
C GLY A 15 -13.27 -2.48 6.39
N GLY A 16 -13.38 -3.82 6.26
CA GLY A 16 -14.50 -4.57 6.83
C GLY A 16 -14.48 -4.64 8.35
N TYR A 17 -13.37 -5.07 8.96
CA TYR A 17 -13.34 -5.16 10.42
C TYR A 17 -13.44 -3.78 11.10
N VAL A 18 -12.88 -2.74 10.49
CA VAL A 18 -13.02 -1.36 10.98
C VAL A 18 -14.48 -0.90 10.91
N ALA A 19 -15.16 -1.16 9.78
CA ALA A 19 -16.58 -0.83 9.61
C ALA A 19 -17.44 -1.56 10.64
N ALA A 20 -17.24 -2.88 10.81
CA ALA A 20 -18.01 -3.69 11.73
C ALA A 20 -17.86 -3.23 13.19
N ILE A 21 -16.62 -3.04 13.64
CA ILE A 21 -16.33 -2.55 15.00
C ILE A 21 -16.92 -1.15 15.20
N ARG A 22 -16.73 -0.26 14.23
CA ARG A 22 -17.25 1.13 14.34
C ARG A 22 -18.76 1.18 14.41
N ALA A 23 -19.46 0.41 13.59
CA ALA A 23 -20.93 0.33 13.63
C ALA A 23 -21.42 -0.24 14.98
N ALA A 24 -20.75 -1.28 15.51
CA ALA A 24 -21.08 -1.83 16.82
C ALA A 24 -20.86 -0.82 17.96
N GLN A 25 -19.77 -0.03 17.93
CA GLN A 25 -19.54 1.08 18.86
C GLN A 25 -20.65 2.14 18.82
N LEU A 26 -21.35 2.26 17.69
CA LEU A 26 -22.48 3.16 17.50
C LEU A 26 -23.84 2.51 17.82
N GLY A 27 -23.82 1.33 18.47
CA GLY A 27 -25.00 0.64 18.97
C GLY A 27 -25.74 -0.20 17.93
N LYS A 28 -25.15 -0.47 16.76
CA LYS A 28 -25.76 -1.35 15.75
C LYS A 28 -25.53 -2.82 16.13
N ASN A 29 -26.52 -3.67 15.78
CA ASN A 29 -26.38 -5.12 15.81
C ASN A 29 -25.68 -5.57 14.52
N VAL A 30 -24.42 -6.05 14.61
CA VAL A 30 -23.53 -6.25 13.47
C VAL A 30 -23.09 -7.69 13.34
N ALA A 31 -23.10 -8.21 12.10
CA ALA A 31 -22.36 -9.40 11.73
C ALA A 31 -21.27 -9.07 10.71
N ILE A 32 -20.16 -9.80 10.76
CA ILE A 32 -19.11 -9.81 9.74
C ILE A 32 -18.92 -11.21 9.20
N VAL A 33 -18.88 -11.34 7.87
CA VAL A 33 -18.69 -12.62 7.17
C VAL A 33 -17.31 -12.64 6.57
N GLU A 34 -16.54 -13.68 6.84
CA GLU A 34 -15.21 -13.88 6.26
C GLU A 34 -15.02 -15.36 5.87
N LYS A 35 -14.52 -15.58 4.65
CA LYS A 35 -14.35 -16.93 4.11
C LYS A 35 -12.99 -17.57 4.38
N GLN A 36 -11.98 -16.78 4.68
CA GLN A 36 -10.60 -17.27 4.68
C GLN A 36 -9.77 -16.70 5.84
N HIS A 37 -9.55 -15.38 5.88
CA HIS A 37 -8.57 -14.76 6.78
C HIS A 37 -9.10 -13.50 7.43
N VAL A 38 -9.28 -13.52 8.75
CA VAL A 38 -9.51 -12.29 9.53
C VAL A 38 -8.30 -11.37 9.37
N GLY A 39 -8.55 -10.08 9.09
CA GLY A 39 -7.52 -9.12 8.72
C GLY A 39 -7.26 -9.03 7.21
N GLY A 40 -7.88 -9.93 6.41
CA GLY A 40 -7.80 -9.96 4.95
C GLY A 40 -6.39 -10.15 4.41
N VAL A 41 -6.20 -9.84 3.14
CA VAL A 41 -4.89 -9.92 2.46
C VAL A 41 -3.82 -9.13 3.20
N CYS A 42 -4.11 -7.91 3.66
CA CYS A 42 -3.14 -7.02 4.29
C CYS A 42 -2.41 -7.67 5.46
N LEU A 43 -3.15 -8.21 6.45
CA LEU A 43 -2.54 -8.77 7.66
C LEU A 43 -1.93 -10.15 7.44
N ASN A 44 -2.48 -10.96 6.51
CA ASN A 44 -2.11 -12.37 6.38
C ASN A 44 -1.05 -12.65 5.31
N VAL A 45 -1.18 -12.05 4.12
CA VAL A 45 -0.36 -12.41 2.95
C VAL A 45 0.20 -11.19 2.20
N GLY A 46 -0.10 -9.97 2.64
CA GLY A 46 0.28 -8.72 1.96
C GLY A 46 1.17 -7.82 2.80
N CYS A 47 0.56 -6.75 3.37
CA CYS A 47 1.28 -5.66 4.03
C CYS A 47 2.19 -6.14 5.18
N ILE A 48 1.67 -6.96 6.10
CA ILE A 48 2.45 -7.40 7.27
C ILE A 48 3.59 -8.34 6.85
N PRO A 49 3.36 -9.41 6.08
CA PRO A 49 4.44 -10.24 5.57
C PRO A 49 5.51 -9.45 4.82
N SER A 50 5.14 -8.58 3.89
CA SER A 50 6.12 -7.81 3.12
C SER A 50 6.97 -6.89 4.00
N LYS A 51 6.40 -6.24 5.02
CA LYS A 51 7.14 -5.36 5.94
C LYS A 51 8.08 -6.13 6.85
N ILE A 52 7.74 -7.36 7.22
CA ILE A 52 8.65 -8.25 7.97
C ILE A 52 9.88 -8.61 7.13
N PHE A 53 9.71 -8.90 5.84
CA PHE A 53 10.84 -9.17 4.94
C PHE A 53 11.69 -7.93 4.70
N LEU A 54 11.09 -6.74 4.57
CA LEU A 54 11.80 -5.47 4.50
C LEU A 54 12.61 -5.19 5.78
N GLU A 55 12.02 -5.43 6.96
CA GLU A 55 12.70 -5.29 8.24
C GLU A 55 13.86 -6.29 8.39
N TYR A 56 13.69 -7.51 7.87
CA TYR A 56 14.75 -8.50 7.85
C TYR A 56 15.91 -8.06 6.95
N GLY A 57 15.60 -7.53 5.76
CA GLY A 57 16.59 -6.90 4.87
C GLY A 57 17.31 -5.73 5.56
N ALA A 58 16.58 -4.90 6.32
CA ALA A 58 17.17 -3.80 7.11
C ALA A 58 18.21 -4.33 8.11
N LYS A 59 17.92 -5.41 8.83
CA LYS A 59 18.88 -6.03 9.76
C LYS A 59 20.10 -6.60 9.05
N MET A 60 19.92 -7.22 7.90
CA MET A 60 21.05 -7.70 7.08
C MET A 60 21.96 -6.56 6.63
N ARG A 61 21.37 -5.41 6.24
CA ARG A 61 22.15 -4.20 5.93
C ARG A 61 22.95 -3.69 7.11
N ASP A 62 22.33 -3.61 8.29
CA ASP A 62 23.02 -3.14 9.50
C ASP A 62 24.22 -4.03 9.82
N ILE A 63 24.05 -5.35 9.71
CA ILE A 63 25.14 -6.31 9.89
C ILE A 63 26.23 -6.13 8.80
N ASN A 64 25.87 -6.03 7.53
CA ASN A 64 26.80 -5.88 6.41
C ASN A 64 27.55 -4.54 6.47
N SER A 65 26.93 -3.48 6.99
CA SER A 65 27.54 -2.16 7.17
C SER A 65 28.28 -1.98 8.50
N ALA A 66 28.19 -2.92 9.42
CA ALA A 66 28.75 -2.84 10.79
C ALA A 66 30.23 -2.51 10.80
N ASN A 67 31.00 -2.98 9.81
CA ASN A 67 32.43 -2.67 9.68
C ASN A 67 32.71 -1.15 9.54
N ASN A 68 31.80 -0.40 8.93
CA ASN A 68 31.91 1.07 8.81
C ASN A 68 31.82 1.78 10.17
N TRP A 69 31.26 1.09 11.16
CA TRP A 69 31.12 1.54 12.55
C TRP A 69 32.19 0.94 13.48
N GLY A 70 33.20 0.24 12.92
CA GLY A 70 34.23 -0.44 13.70
C GLY A 70 33.76 -1.74 14.36
N ILE A 71 32.58 -2.25 14.05
CA ILE A 71 32.02 -3.49 14.56
C ILE A 71 32.37 -4.61 13.58
N LYS A 72 33.17 -5.59 14.01
CA LYS A 72 33.54 -6.73 13.19
C LYS A 72 32.49 -7.83 13.31
N THR A 73 31.94 -8.24 12.18
CA THR A 73 31.04 -9.38 12.05
C THR A 73 31.77 -10.54 11.38
N ASN A 74 31.49 -11.77 11.84
CA ASN A 74 31.97 -12.99 11.21
C ASN A 74 30.95 -13.50 10.19
N HIS A 75 31.05 -14.75 9.80
CA HIS A 75 30.17 -15.40 8.86
C HIS A 75 28.68 -15.20 9.25
N ILE A 76 27.87 -14.77 8.27
CA ILE A 76 26.42 -14.56 8.41
C ILE A 76 25.74 -15.71 7.68
N ASP A 77 24.80 -16.37 8.34
CA ASP A 77 23.95 -17.39 7.77
C ASP A 77 22.49 -16.98 7.94
N ILE A 78 21.67 -17.19 6.90
CA ILE A 78 20.26 -16.82 6.88
C ILE A 78 19.40 -18.06 7.08
N ASP A 79 18.75 -18.18 8.22
CA ASP A 79 17.78 -19.23 8.50
C ASP A 79 16.37 -18.76 8.04
N VAL A 80 16.01 -19.14 6.81
CA VAL A 80 14.70 -18.82 6.19
C VAL A 80 13.55 -19.42 6.98
N THR A 81 13.71 -20.61 7.54
CA THR A 81 12.68 -21.25 8.36
C THR A 81 12.32 -20.40 9.58
N SER A 82 13.35 -19.86 10.26
CA SER A 82 13.15 -18.96 11.40
C SER A 82 12.53 -17.63 10.97
N LEU A 83 12.88 -17.09 9.81
CA LEU A 83 12.27 -15.88 9.25
C LEU A 83 10.77 -16.09 8.99
N VAL A 84 10.40 -17.16 8.27
CA VAL A 84 8.99 -17.49 7.98
C VAL A 84 8.22 -17.73 9.28
N LYS A 85 8.79 -18.48 10.22
CA LYS A 85 8.17 -18.68 11.55
C LYS A 85 7.94 -17.35 12.28
N ARG A 86 8.89 -16.40 12.20
CA ARG A 86 8.73 -15.06 12.80
C ARG A 86 7.60 -14.31 12.12
N LYS A 87 7.51 -14.36 10.78
CA LYS A 87 6.39 -13.79 10.01
C LYS A 87 5.06 -14.35 10.50
N ASP A 88 4.93 -15.68 10.61
CA ASP A 88 3.69 -16.33 11.06
C ASP A 88 3.28 -15.93 12.48
N GLN A 89 4.26 -15.79 13.37
CA GLN A 89 4.00 -15.32 14.74
C GLN A 89 3.44 -13.90 14.76
N VAL A 90 4.00 -12.98 13.96
CA VAL A 90 3.52 -11.59 13.89
C VAL A 90 2.13 -11.56 13.25
N VAL A 91 1.93 -12.26 12.12
CA VAL A 91 0.62 -12.38 11.47
C VAL A 91 -0.42 -12.89 12.44
N LYS A 92 -0.10 -13.97 13.17
CA LYS A 92 -1.00 -14.53 14.19
C LYS A 92 -1.35 -13.49 15.26
N THR A 93 -0.36 -12.76 15.78
CA THR A 93 -0.59 -11.76 16.83
C THR A 93 -1.57 -10.68 16.34
N VAL A 94 -1.30 -10.06 15.17
CA VAL A 94 -2.16 -8.97 14.68
C VAL A 94 -3.55 -9.43 14.25
N THR A 95 -3.69 -10.67 13.79
CA THR A 95 -5.01 -11.24 13.45
C THR A 95 -5.81 -11.67 14.67
N ASP A 96 -5.15 -12.18 15.71
CA ASP A 96 -5.80 -12.46 17.00
C ASP A 96 -6.30 -11.16 17.64
N ASP A 97 -5.53 -10.07 17.60
CA ASP A 97 -5.95 -8.75 18.08
C ASP A 97 -7.24 -8.26 17.38
N VAL A 98 -7.36 -8.46 16.05
CA VAL A 98 -8.60 -8.14 15.33
C VAL A 98 -9.77 -9.03 15.77
N ARG A 99 -9.55 -10.34 15.96
CA ARG A 99 -10.59 -11.25 16.46
C ARG A 99 -11.08 -10.84 17.86
N ASP A 100 -10.15 -10.47 18.73
CA ASP A 100 -10.48 -10.03 20.08
C ASP A 100 -11.23 -8.68 20.08
N ALA A 101 -10.84 -7.74 19.20
CA ALA A 101 -11.57 -6.48 19.03
C ALA A 101 -13.01 -6.72 18.54
N LEU A 102 -13.22 -7.62 17.59
CA LEU A 102 -14.58 -7.99 17.13
C LEU A 102 -15.42 -8.58 18.28
N ARG A 103 -14.85 -9.49 19.07
CA ARG A 103 -15.54 -10.08 20.26
C ARG A 103 -15.86 -9.04 21.32
N GLN A 104 -14.92 -8.15 21.66
CA GLN A 104 -15.10 -7.10 22.66
C GLN A 104 -16.23 -6.14 22.32
N HIS A 105 -16.49 -5.93 21.01
CA HIS A 105 -17.57 -5.10 20.54
C HIS A 105 -18.84 -5.88 20.18
N ASN A 106 -18.94 -7.17 20.55
CA ASN A 106 -20.08 -8.04 20.29
C ASN A 106 -20.47 -8.11 18.80
N VAL A 107 -19.48 -8.10 17.90
CA VAL A 107 -19.70 -8.35 16.47
C VAL A 107 -19.80 -9.85 16.25
N ASP A 108 -20.90 -10.32 15.67
CA ASP A 108 -21.06 -11.72 15.32
C ASP A 108 -20.16 -12.06 14.13
N PHE A 109 -19.20 -12.97 14.36
CA PHE A 109 -18.33 -13.47 13.31
C PHE A 109 -18.93 -14.71 12.67
N ILE A 110 -19.15 -14.67 11.34
CA ILE A 110 -19.70 -15.76 10.54
C ILE A 110 -18.59 -16.22 9.58
N GLU A 111 -18.10 -17.42 9.77
CA GLU A 111 -17.13 -18.04 8.87
C GLU A 111 -17.84 -18.65 7.66
N GLY A 112 -17.40 -18.32 6.45
CA GLY A 112 -17.93 -18.87 5.20
C GLY A 112 -17.91 -17.88 4.04
N GLU A 113 -18.18 -18.38 2.85
CA GLU A 113 -18.31 -17.56 1.65
C GLU A 113 -19.73 -16.99 1.54
N ALA A 114 -19.83 -15.68 1.46
CA ALA A 114 -21.09 -14.98 1.35
C ALA A 114 -21.53 -14.79 -0.11
N GLU A 115 -22.85 -14.88 -0.34
CA GLU A 115 -23.51 -14.38 -1.55
C GLU A 115 -24.61 -13.39 -1.15
N VAL A 116 -24.61 -12.21 -1.77
CA VAL A 116 -25.66 -11.20 -1.54
C VAL A 116 -26.79 -11.42 -2.53
N LEU A 117 -27.99 -11.60 -1.99
CA LEU A 117 -29.22 -11.83 -2.72
C LEU A 117 -30.14 -10.59 -2.66
N GLU A 118 -31.13 -10.55 -3.55
CA GLU A 118 -32.15 -9.51 -3.52
C GLU A 118 -32.89 -9.44 -2.17
N GLY A 119 -33.30 -8.23 -1.80
CA GLY A 119 -34.03 -7.96 -0.55
C GLY A 119 -33.11 -7.95 0.67
N LEU A 120 -31.85 -7.52 0.51
CA LEU A 120 -30.87 -7.37 1.59
C LEU A 120 -30.63 -8.67 2.37
N LYS A 121 -30.55 -9.78 1.66
CA LYS A 121 -30.27 -11.10 2.21
C LYS A 121 -28.84 -11.48 1.90
N VAL A 122 -28.21 -12.14 2.86
CA VAL A 122 -26.84 -12.69 2.72
C VAL A 122 -26.93 -14.18 2.98
N GLN A 123 -26.56 -14.96 1.99
CA GLN A 123 -26.44 -16.42 2.11
C GLN A 123 -25.00 -16.77 2.45
N VAL A 124 -24.82 -17.60 3.47
CA VAL A 124 -23.54 -18.21 3.81
C VAL A 124 -23.81 -19.71 3.97
N ASP A 125 -23.24 -20.53 3.11
CA ASP A 125 -23.55 -21.96 2.99
C ASP A 125 -25.06 -22.19 2.78
N GLN A 126 -25.71 -22.87 3.76
CA GLN A 126 -27.18 -23.12 3.76
C GLN A 126 -27.97 -22.10 4.58
N ALA A 127 -27.30 -21.18 5.28
CA ALA A 127 -27.94 -20.21 6.13
C ALA A 127 -28.21 -18.90 5.37
N ILE A 128 -29.38 -18.31 5.64
CA ILE A 128 -29.75 -17.00 5.10
C ILE A 128 -29.90 -16.02 6.26
N TYR A 129 -29.22 -14.92 6.18
CA TYR A 129 -29.26 -13.78 7.09
C TYR A 129 -29.93 -12.60 6.40
N THR A 130 -30.52 -11.70 7.18
CA THR A 130 -31.11 -10.45 6.66
C THR A 130 -30.46 -9.26 7.36
N ALA A 131 -30.33 -8.16 6.64
CA ALA A 131 -29.79 -6.93 7.19
C ALA A 131 -30.62 -5.72 6.77
N LYS A 132 -30.48 -4.59 7.48
CA LYS A 132 -30.98 -3.30 7.03
C LYS A 132 -30.00 -2.67 6.03
N ASP A 133 -28.72 -2.83 6.29
CA ASP A 133 -27.62 -2.34 5.46
C ASP A 133 -26.57 -3.44 5.24
N ILE A 134 -25.89 -3.43 4.09
CA ILE A 134 -24.80 -4.36 3.74
C ILE A 134 -23.59 -3.55 3.30
N ILE A 135 -22.40 -3.87 3.83
CA ILE A 135 -21.13 -3.34 3.34
C ILE A 135 -20.35 -4.44 2.63
N LEU A 136 -20.03 -4.21 1.36
CA LEU A 136 -19.13 -5.04 0.57
C LEU A 136 -17.68 -4.58 0.81
N ALA A 137 -16.85 -5.44 1.41
CA ALA A 137 -15.45 -5.19 1.75
C ALA A 137 -14.54 -6.35 1.31
N THR A 138 -14.88 -7.00 0.20
CA THR A 138 -14.26 -8.24 -0.28
C THR A 138 -12.90 -8.06 -0.93
N GLY A 139 -12.41 -6.83 -1.04
CA GLY A 139 -11.08 -6.49 -1.51
C GLY A 139 -10.78 -6.95 -2.95
N THR A 140 -9.52 -7.33 -3.17
CA THR A 140 -9.00 -7.69 -4.49
C THR A 140 -8.25 -9.02 -4.45
N LYS A 141 -8.03 -9.60 -5.64
CA LYS A 141 -7.13 -10.74 -5.87
C LYS A 141 -6.02 -10.36 -6.86
N PRO A 142 -4.84 -11.02 -6.82
CA PRO A 142 -3.78 -10.79 -7.79
C PRO A 142 -4.28 -11.03 -9.22
N PHE A 143 -3.80 -10.20 -10.14
CA PHE A 143 -4.03 -10.38 -11.57
C PHE A 143 -2.80 -11.00 -12.21
N VAL A 144 -2.99 -12.13 -12.85
CA VAL A 144 -1.98 -12.80 -13.68
C VAL A 144 -2.42 -12.68 -15.13
N PRO A 145 -1.66 -11.99 -16.01
CA PRO A 145 -2.04 -11.88 -17.41
C PRO A 145 -1.91 -13.21 -18.12
N PRO A 146 -2.74 -13.46 -19.15
CA PRO A 146 -2.62 -14.67 -19.97
C PRO A 146 -1.34 -14.58 -20.83
N ILE A 147 -0.34 -15.39 -20.49
CA ILE A 147 0.94 -15.48 -21.20
C ILE A 147 1.13 -16.90 -21.71
N GLU A 148 1.66 -17.07 -22.92
CA GLU A 148 1.92 -18.38 -23.52
C GLU A 148 2.87 -19.19 -22.61
N GLY A 149 2.52 -20.46 -22.37
CA GLY A 149 3.33 -21.41 -21.60
C GLY A 149 3.20 -21.32 -20.08
N LEU A 150 2.43 -20.36 -19.56
CA LEU A 150 2.26 -20.16 -18.12
C LEU A 150 1.59 -21.35 -17.42
N ASP A 151 0.74 -22.10 -18.13
CA ASP A 151 0.09 -23.34 -17.65
C ASP A 151 1.08 -24.47 -17.30
N LYS A 152 2.33 -24.35 -17.76
CA LYS A 152 3.41 -25.35 -17.54
C LYS A 152 4.52 -24.84 -16.65
N ALA A 153 4.46 -23.59 -16.21
CA ALA A 153 5.46 -22.95 -15.38
C ALA A 153 5.00 -22.87 -13.94
N HIS A 154 5.93 -23.04 -13.00
CA HIS A 154 5.69 -22.68 -11.61
C HIS A 154 5.96 -21.19 -11.43
N PHE A 155 5.02 -20.49 -10.82
CA PHE A 155 5.15 -19.07 -10.52
C PHE A 155 4.50 -18.73 -9.19
N GLU A 156 4.96 -17.64 -8.62
CA GLU A 156 4.41 -17.05 -7.39
C GLU A 156 3.59 -15.81 -7.71
N ILE A 157 2.69 -15.49 -6.81
CA ILE A 157 1.98 -14.22 -6.73
C ILE A 157 2.31 -13.57 -5.38
N ALA A 158 2.02 -12.29 -5.21
CA ALA A 158 2.30 -11.60 -3.95
C ALA A 158 1.67 -12.28 -2.72
N ASP A 159 0.53 -12.96 -2.91
CA ASP A 159 -0.22 -13.61 -1.83
C ASP A 159 0.40 -14.97 -1.39
N THR A 160 1.34 -15.55 -2.17
CA THR A 160 2.03 -16.83 -1.85
C THR A 160 3.53 -16.67 -1.62
N PHE A 161 4.12 -15.60 -2.11
CA PHE A 161 5.58 -15.40 -2.17
C PHE A 161 6.27 -15.49 -0.81
N PHE A 162 5.62 -15.03 0.26
CA PHE A 162 6.23 -14.96 1.59
C PHE A 162 6.19 -16.26 2.40
N ASP A 163 5.69 -17.35 1.81
CA ASP A 163 5.66 -18.69 2.42
C ASP A 163 6.79 -19.60 1.88
N MET A 164 7.88 -18.98 1.41
CA MET A 164 9.03 -19.67 0.83
C MET A 164 9.76 -20.57 1.84
N GLU A 165 10.23 -21.73 1.37
CA GLU A 165 11.05 -22.64 2.17
C GLU A 165 12.54 -22.27 2.14
N GLN A 166 12.97 -21.59 1.08
CA GLN A 166 14.36 -21.12 0.88
C GLN A 166 14.36 -19.83 0.06
N LEU A 167 15.42 -19.03 0.22
CA LEU A 167 15.61 -17.87 -0.65
C LEU A 167 15.97 -18.34 -2.06
N PRO A 168 15.30 -17.79 -3.11
CA PRO A 168 15.69 -18.06 -4.48
C PRO A 168 17.06 -17.43 -4.77
N LYS A 169 17.88 -18.04 -5.61
CA LYS A 169 19.12 -17.41 -6.10
C LYS A 169 18.82 -16.36 -7.16
N GLN A 170 17.82 -16.62 -8.00
CA GLN A 170 17.39 -15.72 -9.06
C GLN A 170 15.87 -15.52 -9.01
N LEU A 171 15.45 -14.28 -8.80
CA LEU A 171 14.06 -13.86 -8.80
C LEU A 171 13.77 -12.94 -9.97
N VAL A 172 12.83 -13.32 -10.83
CA VAL A 172 12.29 -12.43 -11.86
C VAL A 172 10.89 -11.99 -11.47
N ILE A 173 10.67 -10.68 -11.43
CA ILE A 173 9.39 -10.06 -11.08
C ILE A 173 8.78 -9.43 -12.32
N ILE A 174 7.59 -9.84 -12.71
CA ILE A 174 6.82 -9.25 -13.81
C ILE A 174 5.90 -8.17 -13.23
N GLY A 175 6.10 -6.93 -13.66
CA GLY A 175 5.46 -5.71 -13.17
C GLY A 175 6.43 -4.85 -12.36
N GLY A 176 6.33 -3.52 -12.50
CA GLY A 176 7.21 -2.54 -11.85
C GLY A 176 6.47 -1.61 -10.87
N GLY A 177 5.35 -2.05 -10.30
CA GLY A 177 4.60 -1.29 -9.31
C GLY A 177 5.21 -1.33 -7.91
N VAL A 178 4.47 -0.81 -6.92
CA VAL A 178 4.89 -0.73 -5.51
C VAL A 178 5.26 -2.12 -4.95
N ILE A 179 4.40 -3.12 -5.15
CA ILE A 179 4.62 -4.50 -4.65
C ILE A 179 5.91 -5.08 -5.22
N ALA A 180 6.14 -4.92 -6.53
CA ALA A 180 7.38 -5.38 -7.18
C ALA A 180 8.61 -4.71 -6.60
N SER A 181 8.56 -3.39 -6.41
CA SER A 181 9.68 -2.60 -5.91
C SER A 181 10.03 -2.94 -4.46
N GLU A 182 9.03 -3.15 -3.59
CA GLU A 182 9.23 -3.53 -2.20
C GLU A 182 9.83 -4.95 -2.08
N ILE A 183 9.30 -5.91 -2.83
CA ILE A 183 9.84 -7.28 -2.85
C ILE A 183 11.26 -7.28 -3.42
N ALA A 184 11.50 -6.55 -4.51
CA ALA A 184 12.84 -6.45 -5.09
C ALA A 184 13.85 -5.86 -4.08
N SER A 185 13.47 -4.80 -3.37
CA SER A 185 14.32 -4.17 -2.36
C SER A 185 14.65 -5.13 -1.20
N SER A 186 13.65 -5.83 -0.66
CA SER A 186 13.85 -6.78 0.44
C SER A 186 14.70 -8.00 0.01
N MET A 187 14.47 -8.52 -1.19
CA MET A 187 15.21 -9.69 -1.70
C MET A 187 16.67 -9.33 -2.06
N ALA A 188 16.91 -8.15 -2.62
CA ALA A 188 18.26 -7.66 -2.88
C ALA A 188 19.08 -7.48 -1.59
N ASP A 189 18.45 -7.01 -0.51
CA ASP A 189 19.10 -6.93 0.81
C ASP A 189 19.43 -8.32 1.41
N LEU A 190 18.79 -9.38 0.92
CA LEU A 190 19.05 -10.79 1.28
C LEU A 190 19.95 -11.52 0.28
N ASP A 191 20.66 -10.77 -0.57
CA ASP A 191 21.63 -11.29 -1.55
C ASP A 191 20.99 -12.16 -2.66
N VAL A 192 19.74 -11.89 -3.01
CA VAL A 192 19.04 -12.51 -4.14
C VAL A 192 19.32 -11.70 -5.41
N ASP A 193 19.65 -12.37 -6.53
CA ASP A 193 19.75 -11.75 -7.86
C ASP A 193 18.34 -11.43 -8.39
N VAL A 194 17.96 -10.15 -8.40
CA VAL A 194 16.59 -9.71 -8.72
C VAL A 194 16.55 -8.98 -10.05
N THR A 195 15.63 -9.39 -10.92
CA THR A 195 15.28 -8.68 -12.15
C THR A 195 13.81 -8.26 -12.13
N ILE A 196 13.53 -6.97 -12.33
CA ILE A 196 12.17 -6.43 -12.57
C ILE A 196 11.96 -6.26 -14.06
N LEU A 197 10.87 -6.80 -14.58
CA LEU A 197 10.40 -6.62 -15.96
C LEU A 197 9.18 -5.71 -15.97
N GLU A 198 9.31 -4.51 -16.53
CA GLU A 198 8.21 -3.54 -16.61
C GLU A 198 7.87 -3.23 -18.08
N LYS A 199 6.58 -3.30 -18.40
CA LYS A 199 6.06 -3.01 -19.75
C LYS A 199 6.12 -1.52 -20.09
N GLY A 200 5.94 -0.67 -19.08
CA GLY A 200 6.05 0.79 -19.20
C GLY A 200 7.51 1.27 -19.35
N ASP A 201 7.67 2.55 -19.49
CA ASP A 201 8.98 3.21 -19.62
C ASP A 201 9.68 3.39 -18.26
N SER A 202 8.98 3.22 -17.16
CA SER A 202 9.49 3.40 -15.80
C SER A 202 8.77 2.49 -14.81
N ILE A 203 9.46 2.05 -13.78
CA ILE A 203 8.81 1.50 -12.59
C ILE A 203 8.08 2.63 -11.84
N LEU A 204 7.11 2.27 -10.97
CA LEU A 204 6.38 3.21 -10.12
C LEU A 204 5.73 4.37 -10.91
N SER A 205 5.15 4.07 -12.06
CA SER A 205 4.59 5.06 -13.00
C SER A 205 3.48 5.95 -12.39
N SER A 206 2.88 5.56 -11.28
CA SER A 206 1.90 6.35 -10.53
C SER A 206 2.50 7.47 -9.69
N GLU A 207 3.81 7.47 -9.48
CA GLU A 207 4.51 8.48 -8.67
C GLU A 207 5.12 9.59 -9.52
N ILE A 208 5.44 10.72 -8.89
CA ILE A 208 6.12 11.83 -9.57
C ILE A 208 7.52 11.40 -10.03
N LYS A 209 8.02 12.09 -11.04
CA LYS A 209 9.30 11.75 -11.70
C LYS A 209 10.46 11.68 -10.71
N GLU A 210 10.55 12.61 -9.77
CA GLU A 210 11.62 12.68 -8.78
C GLU A 210 11.65 11.41 -7.91
N ILE A 211 10.49 10.94 -7.44
CA ILE A 211 10.40 9.70 -6.65
C ILE A 211 10.82 8.51 -7.51
N ARG A 212 10.31 8.39 -8.74
CA ARG A 212 10.66 7.30 -9.65
C ARG A 212 12.17 7.24 -9.92
N ASP A 213 12.79 8.39 -10.18
CA ASP A 213 14.21 8.49 -10.49
C ASP A 213 15.07 8.09 -9.27
N HIS A 214 14.75 8.61 -8.09
CA HIS A 214 15.44 8.24 -6.84
C HIS A 214 15.33 6.74 -6.56
N LEU A 215 14.13 6.18 -6.57
CA LEU A 215 13.91 4.77 -6.24
C LEU A 215 14.50 3.83 -7.31
N SER A 216 14.37 4.14 -8.61
CA SER A 216 15.00 3.35 -9.67
C SER A 216 16.51 3.36 -9.55
N THR A 217 17.12 4.52 -9.29
CA THR A 217 18.56 4.65 -9.09
C THR A 217 19.01 3.85 -7.88
N TYR A 218 18.27 3.96 -6.78
CA TYR A 218 18.62 3.26 -5.56
C TYR A 218 18.50 1.74 -5.68
N LEU A 219 17.44 1.22 -6.26
CA LEU A 219 17.28 -0.22 -6.53
C LEU A 219 18.40 -0.77 -7.41
N LYS A 220 18.81 -0.02 -8.44
CA LYS A 220 19.98 -0.38 -9.27
C LYS A 220 21.27 -0.41 -8.47
N GLN A 221 21.48 0.53 -7.56
CA GLN A 221 22.64 0.53 -6.64
C GLN A 221 22.62 -0.67 -5.68
N GLN A 222 21.45 -1.18 -5.32
CA GLN A 222 21.29 -2.43 -4.57
C GLN A 222 21.55 -3.70 -5.41
N GLY A 223 21.82 -3.57 -6.72
CA GLY A 223 22.04 -4.70 -7.62
C GLY A 223 20.79 -5.18 -8.35
N VAL A 224 19.62 -4.54 -8.17
CA VAL A 224 18.39 -4.91 -8.89
C VAL A 224 18.53 -4.55 -10.38
N ASN A 225 18.33 -5.53 -11.25
CA ASN A 225 18.27 -5.30 -12.69
C ASN A 225 16.85 -4.85 -13.06
N ILE A 226 16.71 -3.67 -13.68
CA ILE A 226 15.40 -3.10 -14.07
C ILE A 226 15.37 -3.00 -15.60
N ILE A 227 14.48 -3.77 -16.22
CA ILE A 227 14.25 -3.80 -17.68
C ILE A 227 12.87 -3.21 -17.95
N THR A 228 12.83 -2.00 -18.48
CA THR A 228 11.62 -1.29 -18.87
C THR A 228 11.32 -1.46 -20.36
N ASN A 229 10.14 -1.01 -20.83
CA ASN A 229 9.66 -1.20 -22.21
C ASN A 229 9.75 -2.67 -22.65
N SER A 230 9.49 -3.59 -21.71
CA SER A 230 9.69 -5.03 -21.87
C SER A 230 8.36 -5.77 -21.65
N GLU A 231 7.89 -6.46 -22.67
CA GLU A 231 6.68 -7.28 -22.58
C GLU A 231 7.03 -8.76 -22.57
N THR A 232 6.60 -9.47 -21.52
CA THR A 232 6.75 -10.93 -21.44
C THR A 232 5.84 -11.58 -22.48
N LYS A 233 6.39 -12.33 -23.41
CA LYS A 233 5.69 -12.99 -24.52
C LYS A 233 5.39 -14.45 -24.22
N LYS A 234 6.36 -15.14 -23.61
CA LYS A 234 6.28 -16.55 -23.35
C LYS A 234 7.01 -16.93 -22.06
N VAL A 235 6.48 -17.89 -21.34
CA VAL A 235 7.11 -18.47 -20.15
C VAL A 235 7.39 -19.95 -20.43
N ASN A 236 8.64 -20.36 -20.16
CA ASN A 236 9.08 -21.73 -20.18
C ASN A 236 9.41 -22.17 -18.74
N ALA A 237 9.79 -23.43 -18.53
CA ALA A 237 10.02 -23.95 -17.16
C ALA A 237 11.12 -23.24 -16.35
N LYS A 238 12.12 -22.62 -17.02
CA LYS A 238 13.27 -21.94 -16.37
C LYS A 238 13.69 -20.65 -17.05
N THR A 239 13.01 -20.27 -18.12
CA THR A 239 13.31 -19.05 -18.87
C THR A 239 12.01 -18.38 -19.31
N LEU A 240 12.05 -17.10 -19.53
CA LEU A 240 10.97 -16.36 -20.16
C LEU A 240 11.48 -15.54 -21.34
N GLU A 241 10.69 -15.45 -22.37
CA GLU A 241 10.96 -14.65 -23.56
C GLU A 241 10.31 -13.28 -23.40
N ILE A 242 11.11 -12.23 -23.52
CA ILE A 242 10.64 -10.85 -23.52
C ILE A 242 10.78 -10.23 -24.89
N GLY A 243 9.79 -9.43 -25.28
CA GLY A 243 9.88 -8.52 -26.43
C GLY A 243 10.22 -7.12 -25.98
N GLY A 244 11.04 -6.42 -26.74
CA GLY A 244 11.43 -5.04 -26.46
C GLY A 244 12.05 -4.38 -27.67
N LYS A 245 12.53 -3.13 -27.52
CA LYS A 245 13.14 -2.35 -28.62
C LYS A 245 14.37 -3.04 -29.25
N ASP A 246 15.10 -3.82 -28.48
CA ASP A 246 16.32 -4.54 -28.91
C ASP A 246 16.01 -5.94 -29.46
N GLY A 247 14.76 -6.27 -29.74
CA GLY A 247 14.32 -7.59 -30.19
C GLY A 247 14.05 -8.56 -29.02
N PRO A 248 13.72 -9.82 -29.33
CA PRO A 248 13.44 -10.82 -28.32
C PRO A 248 14.69 -11.19 -27.54
N LYS A 249 14.56 -11.31 -26.21
CA LYS A 249 15.61 -11.79 -25.31
C LYS A 249 15.05 -12.88 -24.41
N GLU A 250 15.89 -13.83 -24.03
CA GLU A 250 15.56 -14.88 -23.08
C GLU A 250 16.17 -14.55 -21.71
N ILE A 251 15.36 -14.59 -20.67
CA ILE A 251 15.73 -14.28 -19.28
C ILE A 251 15.58 -15.56 -18.46
N PRO A 252 16.68 -16.08 -17.86
CA PRO A 252 16.59 -17.20 -16.94
C PRO A 252 15.96 -16.80 -15.61
N TYR A 253 15.30 -17.73 -14.93
CA TYR A 253 14.80 -17.55 -13.58
C TYR A 253 14.82 -18.88 -12.80
N GLU A 254 14.95 -18.77 -11.48
CA GLU A 254 14.67 -19.85 -10.53
C GLU A 254 13.26 -19.69 -9.96
N THR A 255 12.90 -18.46 -9.57
CA THR A 255 11.55 -18.10 -9.13
C THR A 255 11.00 -16.98 -9.99
N LEU A 256 9.75 -17.14 -10.44
CA LEU A 256 9.00 -16.16 -11.21
C LEU A 256 7.87 -15.61 -10.36
N LEU A 257 7.78 -14.29 -10.21
CA LEU A 257 6.75 -13.61 -9.42
C LEU A 257 5.92 -12.69 -10.32
N PHE A 258 4.61 -12.80 -10.22
CA PHE A 258 3.69 -11.84 -10.84
C PHE A 258 3.26 -10.76 -9.84
N ALA A 259 3.60 -9.51 -10.16
CA ALA A 259 3.18 -8.30 -9.45
C ALA A 259 2.51 -7.29 -10.40
N THR A 260 1.61 -7.80 -11.26
CA THR A 260 0.98 -7.09 -12.39
C THR A 260 -0.34 -6.42 -12.04
N GLY A 261 -0.55 -6.15 -10.75
CA GLY A 261 -1.73 -5.48 -10.22
C GLY A 261 -2.76 -6.44 -9.62
N ARG A 262 -3.88 -5.88 -9.20
CA ARG A 262 -4.95 -6.59 -8.51
C ARG A 262 -6.31 -6.31 -9.17
N GLN A 263 -7.26 -7.23 -9.01
CA GLN A 263 -8.62 -7.13 -9.54
C GLN A 263 -9.64 -7.17 -8.41
N PRO A 264 -10.64 -6.28 -8.38
CA PRO A 264 -11.71 -6.26 -7.38
C PRO A 264 -12.56 -7.54 -7.38
N ASN A 265 -12.91 -8.01 -6.19
CA ASN A 265 -13.77 -9.18 -5.98
C ASN A 265 -15.26 -8.80 -5.97
N VAL A 266 -15.78 -8.39 -7.13
CA VAL A 266 -17.15 -7.87 -7.27
C VAL A 266 -18.24 -8.96 -7.37
N HIS A 267 -17.85 -10.23 -7.50
CA HIS A 267 -18.78 -11.32 -7.77
C HIS A 267 -19.72 -11.68 -6.61
N VAL A 268 -19.39 -11.30 -5.39
CA VAL A 268 -20.17 -11.57 -4.17
C VAL A 268 -21.62 -11.02 -4.24
N ALA A 269 -21.81 -9.96 -5.00
CA ALA A 269 -23.11 -9.32 -5.20
C ALA A 269 -23.61 -9.42 -6.66
N LYS A 270 -23.23 -10.47 -7.38
CA LYS A 270 -23.61 -10.66 -8.79
C LYS A 270 -25.12 -10.67 -9.01
N ALA A 271 -25.89 -11.20 -8.05
CA ALA A 271 -27.36 -11.25 -8.14
C ALA A 271 -28.01 -9.85 -8.12
N LEU A 272 -27.31 -8.83 -7.63
CA LEU A 272 -27.83 -7.46 -7.56
C LEU A 272 -27.59 -6.65 -8.83
N ASN A 273 -26.82 -7.14 -9.79
CA ASN A 273 -26.46 -6.45 -11.03
C ASN A 273 -25.97 -5.02 -10.79
N LEU A 274 -25.03 -4.85 -9.84
CA LEU A 274 -24.50 -3.53 -9.46
C LEU A 274 -23.79 -2.86 -10.63
N GLU A 275 -23.98 -1.55 -10.76
CA GLU A 275 -23.26 -0.73 -11.73
C GLU A 275 -21.75 -0.72 -11.46
N GLN A 276 -20.96 -0.64 -12.54
CA GLN A 276 -19.49 -0.68 -12.47
C GLN A 276 -18.90 0.55 -13.17
N ASN A 277 -17.77 1.02 -12.62
CA ASN A 277 -16.88 1.98 -13.24
C ASN A 277 -15.54 1.28 -13.56
N GLY A 278 -15.36 0.88 -14.80
CA GLY A 278 -14.25 0.02 -15.22
C GLY A 278 -14.31 -1.36 -14.56
N LYS A 279 -13.32 -1.68 -13.72
CA LYS A 279 -13.27 -2.95 -12.98
C LYS A 279 -13.87 -2.85 -11.57
N CYS A 280 -14.12 -1.63 -11.09
CA CYS A 280 -14.60 -1.33 -9.74
C CYS A 280 -16.13 -1.20 -9.74
N LEU A 281 -16.73 -1.29 -8.56
CA LEU A 281 -18.14 -0.96 -8.35
C LEU A 281 -18.30 0.57 -8.40
N GLN A 282 -19.37 1.03 -9.09
CA GLN A 282 -19.78 2.42 -9.05
C GLN A 282 -20.48 2.69 -7.71
N VAL A 283 -20.09 3.79 -7.06
CA VAL A 283 -20.71 4.25 -5.81
C VAL A 283 -20.94 5.75 -5.86
N ASN A 284 -21.86 6.23 -5.03
CA ASN A 284 -22.06 7.65 -4.79
C ASN A 284 -21.02 8.20 -3.79
N GLU A 285 -21.13 9.46 -3.40
CA GLU A 285 -20.24 10.17 -2.46
C GLU A 285 -20.23 9.58 -1.04
N HIS A 286 -21.23 8.76 -0.70
CA HIS A 286 -21.36 8.05 0.57
C HIS A 286 -21.02 6.56 0.45
N TYR A 287 -20.40 6.14 -0.67
CA TYR A 287 -20.03 4.75 -0.96
C TYR A 287 -21.22 3.80 -1.16
N GLU A 288 -22.46 4.31 -1.33
CA GLU A 288 -23.63 3.50 -1.66
C GLU A 288 -23.58 3.12 -3.15
N THR A 289 -23.88 1.86 -3.44
CA THR A 289 -23.94 1.31 -4.80
C THR A 289 -25.24 1.70 -5.51
N SER A 290 -25.45 1.20 -6.73
CA SER A 290 -26.74 1.35 -7.45
C SER A 290 -27.91 0.60 -6.78
N TYR A 291 -27.66 -0.24 -5.78
CA TYR A 291 -28.69 -0.92 -4.98
C TYR A 291 -28.75 -0.28 -3.60
N ALA A 292 -29.93 0.27 -3.26
CA ALA A 292 -30.13 0.99 -2.00
C ALA A 292 -29.76 0.13 -0.77
N HIS A 293 -29.12 0.74 0.21
CA HIS A 293 -28.63 0.09 1.44
C HIS A 293 -27.52 -0.94 1.23
N VAL A 294 -26.89 -0.97 0.03
CA VAL A 294 -25.69 -1.76 -0.25
C VAL A 294 -24.54 -0.82 -0.56
N TYR A 295 -23.51 -0.87 0.27
CA TYR A 295 -22.31 -0.03 0.20
C TYR A 295 -21.12 -0.86 -0.26
N ALA A 296 -20.17 -0.23 -0.95
CA ALA A 296 -18.91 -0.87 -1.33
C ALA A 296 -17.73 0.01 -0.90
N ILE A 297 -16.69 -0.60 -0.33
CA ILE A 297 -15.54 0.12 0.24
C ILE A 297 -14.19 -0.50 -0.14
N GLY A 298 -13.13 0.26 0.12
CA GLY A 298 -11.75 -0.17 -0.11
C GLY A 298 -11.47 -0.46 -1.58
N ASP A 299 -10.79 -1.57 -1.86
CA ASP A 299 -10.33 -1.93 -3.19
C ASP A 299 -11.46 -2.24 -4.20
N LEU A 300 -12.71 -2.30 -3.75
CA LEU A 300 -13.86 -2.50 -4.64
C LEU A 300 -14.25 -1.26 -5.41
N VAL A 301 -13.89 -0.07 -4.93
CA VAL A 301 -14.30 1.23 -5.48
C VAL A 301 -13.11 1.93 -6.15
N PRO A 302 -13.36 2.89 -7.06
CA PRO A 302 -12.30 3.69 -7.66
C PRO A 302 -11.45 4.43 -6.62
N GLY A 303 -10.17 4.58 -6.87
CA GLY A 303 -9.23 5.28 -6.00
C GLY A 303 -8.00 4.44 -5.64
N TYR A 304 -7.37 4.77 -4.52
CA TYR A 304 -6.17 4.07 -4.07
C TYR A 304 -6.51 2.76 -3.34
N GLN A 305 -5.92 1.65 -3.80
CA GLN A 305 -6.04 0.33 -3.18
C GLN A 305 -5.06 0.21 -2.00
N LEU A 306 -5.36 0.93 -0.90
CA LEU A 306 -4.51 1.04 0.29
C LEU A 306 -5.31 0.66 1.55
N ALA A 307 -4.66 -0.01 2.48
CA ALA A 307 -5.30 -0.49 3.70
C ALA A 307 -5.91 0.64 4.54
N HIS A 308 -5.20 1.77 4.70
CA HIS A 308 -5.68 2.93 5.43
C HIS A 308 -6.83 3.64 4.71
N THR A 309 -6.86 3.64 3.37
CA THR A 309 -8.01 4.11 2.59
C THR A 309 -9.24 3.24 2.86
N ALA A 310 -9.08 1.92 2.80
CA ALA A 310 -10.17 0.99 3.10
C ALA A 310 -10.69 1.18 4.54
N SER A 311 -9.80 1.35 5.51
CA SER A 311 -10.17 1.62 6.91
C SER A 311 -10.92 2.95 7.08
N ALA A 312 -10.49 4.00 6.38
CA ALA A 312 -11.19 5.30 6.38
C ALA A 312 -12.59 5.17 5.78
N HIS A 313 -12.72 4.50 4.62
CA HIS A 313 -14.03 4.20 4.01
C HIS A 313 -14.93 3.41 4.97
N GLY A 314 -14.40 2.36 5.62
CA GLY A 314 -15.14 1.54 6.58
C GLY A 314 -15.69 2.34 7.75
N LYS A 315 -14.85 3.20 8.34
CA LYS A 315 -15.25 4.09 9.43
C LYS A 315 -16.32 5.10 8.98
N TYR A 316 -16.11 5.72 7.81
CA TYR A 316 -17.03 6.68 7.23
C TYR A 316 -18.41 6.08 7.00
N VAL A 317 -18.49 4.92 6.30
CA VAL A 317 -19.78 4.28 5.98
C VAL A 317 -20.50 3.81 7.24
N ALA A 318 -19.79 3.26 8.23
CA ALA A 318 -20.38 2.89 9.51
C ALA A 318 -20.99 4.08 10.25
N GLU A 319 -20.33 5.23 10.22
CA GLU A 319 -20.82 6.47 10.83
C GLU A 319 -22.00 7.06 10.04
N TYR A 320 -21.95 6.99 8.70
CA TYR A 320 -23.05 7.43 7.83
C TYR A 320 -24.32 6.60 8.04
N ILE A 321 -24.23 5.27 8.07
CA ILE A 321 -25.33 4.34 8.38
C ILE A 321 -25.90 4.60 9.78
N ALA A 322 -25.09 5.07 10.72
CA ALA A 322 -25.54 5.46 12.04
C ALA A 322 -26.23 6.84 12.10
N GLY A 323 -26.35 7.52 10.96
CA GLY A 323 -27.05 8.79 10.83
C GLY A 323 -26.22 10.03 11.17
N LYS A 324 -24.88 9.92 11.19
CA LYS A 324 -24.03 11.09 11.38
C LYS A 324 -23.93 11.93 10.10
N GLN A 325 -23.83 13.22 10.26
CA GLN A 325 -23.45 14.12 9.17
C GLN A 325 -21.91 14.15 9.09
N LEU A 326 -21.38 13.86 7.89
CA LEU A 326 -19.96 13.72 7.65
C LEU A 326 -19.57 14.51 6.41
N GLU A 327 -18.38 15.09 6.44
CA GLU A 327 -17.70 15.56 5.24
C GLU A 327 -17.17 14.36 4.45
N THR A 328 -17.23 14.42 3.12
CA THR A 328 -16.73 13.37 2.24
C THR A 328 -15.22 13.22 2.35
N ILE A 329 -14.73 12.01 2.15
CA ILE A 329 -13.27 11.76 2.18
C ILE A 329 -12.63 12.39 0.94
N ASN A 330 -11.72 13.33 1.18
CA ASN A 330 -10.95 13.93 0.10
C ASN A 330 -9.83 12.97 -0.33
N GLN A 331 -9.84 12.54 -1.60
CA GLN A 331 -8.83 11.63 -2.16
C GLN A 331 -7.42 12.23 -2.15
N GLU A 332 -7.30 13.56 -2.18
CA GLU A 332 -6.02 14.26 -2.11
C GLU A 332 -5.38 14.21 -0.70
N ASP A 333 -6.14 13.84 0.33
CA ASP A 333 -5.63 13.71 1.70
C ASP A 333 -5.20 12.28 2.05
N ILE A 334 -5.22 11.38 1.07
CA ILE A 334 -4.78 9.99 1.25
C ILE A 334 -3.28 9.89 0.96
N PRO A 335 -2.44 9.59 1.96
CA PRO A 335 -1.01 9.42 1.74
C PRO A 335 -0.73 8.10 1.00
N ARG A 336 0.22 8.13 0.08
CA ARG A 336 0.76 6.94 -0.61
C ARG A 336 2.17 6.71 -0.12
N CYS A 337 2.48 5.48 0.28
CA CYS A 337 3.75 5.10 0.87
C CYS A 337 4.37 3.91 0.13
N ILE A 338 5.69 3.94 -0.04
CA ILE A 338 6.51 2.86 -0.60
C ILE A 338 7.61 2.57 0.40
N TYR A 339 7.68 1.32 0.86
CA TYR A 339 8.53 0.86 1.96
C TYR A 339 9.82 0.19 1.48
N THR A 340 10.29 0.53 0.27
CA THR A 340 11.62 0.12 -0.16
C THR A 340 12.69 0.62 0.81
N ARG A 341 13.91 0.12 0.73
CA ARG A 341 15.03 0.56 1.57
C ARG A 341 15.19 2.09 1.60
N LEU A 342 15.14 2.75 0.44
CA LEU A 342 14.92 4.18 0.35
C LEU A 342 13.40 4.37 0.33
N GLU A 343 12.81 4.76 1.45
CA GLU A 343 11.37 4.95 1.52
C GLU A 343 10.91 6.12 0.66
N SER A 344 9.65 6.09 0.23
CA SER A 344 9.00 7.29 -0.27
C SER A 344 7.56 7.40 0.20
N ALA A 345 7.10 8.64 0.30
CA ALA A 345 5.71 8.96 0.62
C ALA A 345 5.27 10.23 -0.09
N SER A 346 4.00 10.26 -0.47
CA SER A 346 3.41 11.38 -1.18
C SER A 346 1.97 11.62 -0.73
N VAL A 347 1.53 12.88 -0.73
CA VAL A 347 0.16 13.27 -0.44
C VAL A 347 -0.20 14.52 -1.26
N GLY A 348 -1.46 14.63 -1.67
CA GLY A 348 -1.98 15.78 -2.39
C GLY A 348 -1.54 15.84 -3.86
N LEU A 349 -1.59 17.03 -4.42
CA LEU A 349 -1.33 17.31 -5.82
C LEU A 349 0.16 17.45 -6.11
N SER A 350 0.62 16.85 -7.19
CA SER A 350 1.93 17.18 -7.76
C SER A 350 1.91 18.61 -8.34
N GLU A 351 3.08 19.14 -8.61
CA GLU A 351 3.23 20.46 -9.25
C GLU A 351 2.40 20.54 -10.55
N LEU A 352 2.50 19.52 -11.42
CA LEU A 352 1.75 19.47 -12.67
C LEU A 352 0.24 19.42 -12.44
N GLN A 353 -0.23 18.55 -11.54
CA GLN A 353 -1.65 18.43 -11.21
C GLN A 353 -2.21 19.72 -10.59
N ALA A 354 -1.43 20.40 -9.74
CA ALA A 354 -1.84 21.68 -9.16
C ALA A 354 -1.95 22.78 -10.26
N GLN A 355 -1.00 22.83 -11.20
CA GLN A 355 -1.07 23.75 -12.35
C GLN A 355 -2.26 23.44 -13.26
N GLU A 356 -2.52 22.16 -13.56
CA GLU A 356 -3.68 21.71 -14.34
C GLU A 356 -5.02 22.04 -13.64
N ALA A 357 -5.03 22.04 -12.32
CA ALA A 357 -6.18 22.46 -11.50
C ALA A 357 -6.32 24.00 -11.41
N GLY A 358 -5.42 24.76 -12.04
CA GLY A 358 -5.49 26.24 -12.12
C GLY A 358 -4.80 26.99 -11.00
N TYR A 359 -4.03 26.31 -10.14
CA TYR A 359 -3.26 26.98 -9.10
C TYR A 359 -1.99 27.61 -9.67
N GLU A 360 -1.64 28.80 -9.20
CA GLU A 360 -0.28 29.31 -9.30
C GLU A 360 0.54 28.70 -8.17
N VAL A 361 1.54 27.89 -8.53
CA VAL A 361 2.25 27.06 -7.55
C VAL A 361 3.57 27.69 -7.10
N GLU A 362 3.88 27.50 -5.83
CA GLU A 362 5.20 27.64 -5.24
C GLU A 362 5.72 26.24 -4.86
N VAL A 363 6.95 25.93 -5.27
CA VAL A 363 7.57 24.62 -5.02
C VAL A 363 8.83 24.81 -4.22
N THR A 364 8.94 24.08 -3.11
CA THR A 364 10.11 24.10 -2.24
C THR A 364 10.71 22.71 -2.13
N THR A 365 12.04 22.66 -1.98
CA THR A 365 12.76 21.39 -1.86
C THR A 365 13.92 21.52 -0.88
N ALA A 366 14.23 20.41 -0.17
CA ALA A 366 15.47 20.30 0.62
C ALA A 366 16.00 18.86 0.56
N PRO A 367 17.32 18.68 0.36
CA PRO A 367 17.94 17.35 0.31
C PRO A 367 18.27 16.83 1.72
N PHE A 368 18.20 15.50 1.92
CA PHE A 368 18.69 14.87 3.16
C PHE A 368 20.21 14.94 3.32
N GLN A 369 20.97 15.19 2.26
CA GLN A 369 22.43 15.24 2.27
C GLN A 369 23.02 16.24 3.27
N LYS A 370 22.28 17.28 3.60
CA LYS A 370 22.72 18.33 4.54
C LYS A 370 22.04 18.22 5.91
N ASN A 371 21.19 17.24 6.11
CA ASN A 371 20.53 17.02 7.38
C ASN A 371 21.47 16.29 8.38
N PRO A 372 21.73 16.85 9.58
CA PRO A 372 22.65 16.26 10.55
C PRO A 372 22.25 14.84 10.98
N LYS A 373 20.97 14.54 11.12
CA LYS A 373 20.48 13.22 11.52
C LYS A 373 20.68 12.19 10.41
N ALA A 374 20.43 12.56 9.16
CA ALA A 374 20.66 11.72 8.00
C ALA A 374 22.16 11.39 7.84
N ILE A 375 23.02 12.38 8.03
CA ILE A 375 24.50 12.22 8.01
C ILE A 375 24.95 11.28 9.13
N LEU A 376 24.45 11.47 10.35
CA LEU A 376 24.75 10.62 11.50
C LEU A 376 24.36 9.15 11.25
N LYS A 377 23.25 8.91 10.57
CA LYS A 377 22.79 7.55 10.21
C LYS A 377 23.49 6.97 8.99
N GLY A 378 24.16 7.81 8.17
CA GLY A 378 24.69 7.41 6.86
C GLY A 378 23.59 7.23 5.79
N GLU A 379 22.41 7.82 5.99
CA GLU A 379 21.23 7.70 5.14
C GLU A 379 20.88 9.05 4.52
N THR A 380 21.74 9.55 3.64
CA THR A 380 21.66 10.93 3.12
C THR A 380 20.97 11.07 1.76
N GLN A 381 20.52 9.96 1.18
CA GLN A 381 19.85 9.99 -0.12
C GLN A 381 18.41 10.50 -0.01
N GLY A 382 17.99 11.25 -1.03
CA GLY A 382 16.61 11.70 -1.14
C GLY A 382 16.39 13.16 -0.79
N MET A 383 15.12 13.54 -0.76
CA MET A 383 14.68 14.93 -0.60
C MET A 383 13.26 15.04 -0.07
N VAL A 384 12.91 16.21 0.42
CA VAL A 384 11.54 16.68 0.63
C VAL A 384 11.18 17.65 -0.49
N LYS A 385 9.96 17.56 -1.04
CA LYS A 385 9.35 18.53 -1.96
C LYS A 385 7.97 18.89 -1.45
N ILE A 386 7.67 20.19 -1.34
CA ILE A 386 6.35 20.69 -0.98
C ILE A 386 5.83 21.56 -2.11
N VAL A 387 4.56 21.37 -2.45
CA VAL A 387 3.81 22.14 -3.45
C VAL A 387 2.76 22.96 -2.70
N ALA A 388 2.79 24.27 -2.86
CA ALA A 388 1.85 25.18 -2.23
C ALA A 388 1.22 26.13 -3.26
N ASN A 389 0.04 26.66 -2.90
CA ASN A 389 -0.58 27.73 -3.65
C ASN A 389 0.18 29.04 -3.38
N LYS A 390 0.73 29.67 -4.40
CA LYS A 390 1.52 30.89 -4.28
C LYS A 390 0.75 32.10 -3.75
N GLN A 391 -0.58 32.13 -3.93
CA GLN A 391 -1.41 33.25 -3.53
C GLN A 391 -1.63 33.33 -2.02
N ASP A 392 -1.84 32.20 -1.36
CA ASP A 392 -2.19 32.13 0.07
C ASP A 392 -1.26 31.21 0.88
N GLY A 393 -0.29 30.57 0.24
CA GLY A 393 0.68 29.68 0.86
C GLY A 393 0.15 28.32 1.28
N LYS A 394 -1.12 28.00 1.01
CA LYS A 394 -1.73 26.71 1.41
C LYS A 394 -1.03 25.54 0.78
N ILE A 395 -0.84 24.48 1.58
CA ILE A 395 -0.21 23.24 1.13
C ILE A 395 -1.18 22.50 0.19
N LEU A 396 -0.75 22.27 -1.04
CA LEU A 396 -1.47 21.47 -2.06
C LEU A 396 -0.97 20.03 -2.10
N GLY A 397 0.33 19.83 -1.87
CA GLY A 397 0.93 18.49 -1.87
C GLY A 397 2.29 18.44 -1.20
N GLY A 398 2.68 17.23 -0.83
CA GLY A 398 3.98 16.94 -0.23
C GLY A 398 4.53 15.61 -0.66
N PHE A 399 5.86 15.56 -0.86
CA PHE A 399 6.57 14.40 -1.39
C PHE A 399 7.87 14.25 -0.63
N VAL A 400 8.10 13.08 -0.09
CA VAL A 400 9.30 12.73 0.64
C VAL A 400 9.89 11.48 0.02
N VAL A 401 11.15 11.49 -0.31
CA VAL A 401 11.92 10.29 -0.64
C VAL A 401 13.17 10.31 0.22
N GLY A 402 13.38 9.28 1.04
CA GLY A 402 14.49 9.28 2.00
C GLY A 402 14.19 8.45 3.25
N PRO A 403 15.07 8.54 4.26
CA PRO A 403 14.88 7.79 5.50
C PRO A 403 13.60 8.23 6.22
N HIS A 404 12.80 7.24 6.68
CA HIS A 404 11.54 7.45 7.39
C HIS A 404 10.52 8.33 6.63
N ALA A 405 10.53 8.32 5.30
CA ALA A 405 9.61 9.11 4.49
C ALA A 405 8.15 8.79 4.81
N THR A 406 7.86 7.52 5.11
CA THR A 406 6.51 7.02 5.44
C THR A 406 5.97 7.57 6.77
N ASP A 407 6.84 7.93 7.71
CA ASP A 407 6.48 8.60 8.96
C ASP A 407 6.43 10.13 8.77
N LEU A 408 7.45 10.69 8.09
CA LEU A 408 7.59 12.14 7.90
C LEU A 408 6.45 12.78 7.12
N ILE A 409 5.85 12.06 6.17
CA ILE A 409 4.71 12.56 5.38
C ILE A 409 3.54 13.01 6.26
N SER A 410 3.40 12.42 7.46
CA SER A 410 2.31 12.72 8.39
C SER A 410 2.37 14.14 8.92
N GLU A 411 3.56 14.76 9.02
CA GLU A 411 3.71 16.17 9.40
C GLU A 411 3.11 17.09 8.31
N ILE A 412 3.48 16.86 7.05
CA ILE A 412 2.95 17.62 5.90
C ILE A 412 1.45 17.40 5.75
N LEU A 413 0.98 16.16 5.87
CA LEU A 413 -0.44 15.82 5.80
C LEU A 413 -1.24 16.50 6.90
N GLY A 414 -0.74 16.52 8.13
CA GLY A 414 -1.42 17.16 9.26
C GLY A 414 -1.63 18.66 9.04
N ILE A 415 -0.63 19.34 8.50
CA ILE A 415 -0.73 20.78 8.15
C ILE A 415 -1.71 20.97 6.97
N LYS A 416 -1.60 20.15 5.92
CA LYS A 416 -2.49 20.23 4.74
C LYS A 416 -3.96 20.06 5.13
N VAL A 417 -4.30 19.02 5.88
CA VAL A 417 -5.70 18.72 6.31
C VAL A 417 -6.26 19.83 7.19
N SER A 418 -5.39 20.50 7.97
CA SER A 418 -5.79 21.65 8.78
C SER A 418 -5.96 22.95 7.99
N GLY A 419 -5.76 22.93 6.65
CA GLY A 419 -5.78 24.13 5.81
C GLY A 419 -4.57 25.03 6.01
N GLY A 420 -3.48 24.48 6.55
CA GLY A 420 -2.27 25.24 6.89
C GLY A 420 -1.42 25.57 5.67
N THR A 421 -0.38 26.37 5.92
CA THR A 421 0.44 27.05 4.93
C THR A 421 1.92 26.70 5.08
N LEU A 422 2.74 27.09 4.10
CA LEU A 422 4.22 27.07 4.22
C LEU A 422 4.70 27.81 5.47
N ASN A 423 4.08 28.96 5.80
CA ASN A 423 4.46 29.71 6.97
C ASN A 423 4.15 28.98 8.29
N ASP A 424 3.12 28.13 8.32
CA ASP A 424 2.82 27.33 9.51
C ASP A 424 3.89 26.26 9.73
N ILE A 425 4.39 25.64 8.67
CA ILE A 425 5.53 24.69 8.75
C ILE A 425 6.80 25.41 9.20
N SER A 426 7.14 26.57 8.60
CA SER A 426 8.34 27.37 8.96
C SER A 426 8.35 27.83 10.42
N ARG A 427 7.20 27.86 11.11
CA ARG A 427 7.07 28.23 12.53
C ARG A 427 7.23 27.03 13.48
N ILE A 428 7.26 25.82 12.96
CA ILE A 428 7.43 24.62 13.80
C ILE A 428 8.88 24.56 14.28
N ILE A 429 9.05 24.42 15.59
CA ILE A 429 10.37 24.19 16.19
C ILE A 429 10.61 22.68 16.19
N GLN A 430 11.35 22.19 15.18
CA GLN A 430 11.70 20.79 15.12
C GLN A 430 12.78 20.44 16.15
N PRO A 431 12.73 19.21 16.72
CA PRO A 431 13.79 18.75 17.63
C PRO A 431 15.11 18.54 16.87
N HIS A 432 16.24 18.85 17.52
CA HIS A 432 17.59 18.68 16.96
C HIS A 432 18.36 17.56 17.67
N PRO A 433 19.05 16.62 16.94
CA PRO A 433 18.95 16.40 15.50
C PRO A 433 17.79 15.48 15.14
N SER A 434 17.01 15.85 14.14
CA SER A 434 15.91 15.04 13.62
C SER A 434 15.87 15.03 12.09
N LEU A 435 15.15 14.05 11.51
CA LEU A 435 14.88 14.04 10.08
C LEU A 435 13.81 15.06 9.68
N SER A 436 12.90 15.43 10.59
CA SER A 436 11.86 16.44 10.36
C SER A 436 12.45 17.83 10.01
N GLU A 437 13.66 18.15 10.47
CA GLU A 437 14.32 19.42 10.13
C GLU A 437 14.44 19.65 8.61
N VAL A 438 14.45 18.58 7.78
CA VAL A 438 14.46 18.72 6.31
C VAL A 438 13.15 19.36 5.80
N ILE A 439 12.01 19.10 6.47
CA ILE A 439 10.71 19.71 6.13
C ILE A 439 10.75 21.21 6.41
N GLY A 440 11.28 21.61 7.57
CA GLY A 440 11.50 23.02 7.92
C GLY A 440 12.43 23.74 6.95
N GLU A 441 13.61 23.16 6.67
CA GLU A 441 14.58 23.69 5.71
C GLU A 441 13.98 23.86 4.30
N SER A 442 13.18 22.87 3.84
CA SER A 442 12.48 22.97 2.57
C SER A 442 11.58 24.21 2.54
N THR A 443 10.83 24.45 3.61
CA THR A 443 9.88 25.58 3.71
C THR A 443 10.60 26.92 3.90
N ASP A 444 11.64 26.94 4.71
CA ASP A 444 12.44 28.15 4.97
C ASP A 444 13.14 28.65 3.71
N ALA A 445 13.39 27.76 2.74
CA ALA A 445 13.91 28.15 1.43
C ALA A 445 13.00 29.15 0.69
N SER A 446 11.66 29.01 0.78
CA SER A 446 10.71 29.97 0.19
C SER A 446 10.81 31.36 0.79
N PHE A 447 11.24 31.46 2.04
CA PHE A 447 11.34 32.71 2.75
C PHE A 447 12.77 33.28 2.77
N GLY A 448 13.70 32.63 2.05
CA GLY A 448 15.12 33.02 2.08
C GLY A 448 15.79 32.84 3.45
N LYS A 449 15.27 31.94 4.28
CA LYS A 449 15.73 31.65 5.64
C LYS A 449 16.48 30.34 5.79
N ALA A 450 16.49 29.48 4.75
CA ALA A 450 17.16 28.19 4.82
C ALA A 450 18.66 28.35 5.11
N ILE A 451 19.17 27.50 6.00
CA ILE A 451 20.58 27.52 6.44
C ILE A 451 21.40 26.46 5.69
N TYR A 452 20.80 25.33 5.40
CA TYR A 452 21.47 24.15 4.82
C TYR A 452 20.95 23.86 3.40
N GLN A 453 21.19 24.75 2.45
CA GLN A 453 20.84 24.57 1.03
C GLN A 453 21.99 24.02 0.16
#